data_bbb2cc71e58b0b437c7928e70e210e29
#
_entry.id   bbb2cc71e58b0b437c7928e70e210e29
#
_cell.length_a   1.000
_cell.length_b   1.000
_cell.length_c   1.000
_cell.angle_alpha   90.00
_cell.angle_beta   90.00
_cell.angle_gamma   90.00
#
_symmetry.space_group_name_H-M   'P 1'
#
loop_
_entity.id
_entity.type
_entity.pdbx_description
1 polymer ?
#
loop_
_entity_poly.entity_id
_entity_poly.type
_entity_poly.pdbx_seq_one_letter_code
_entity_poly.pdbx_strand_id
1 'polypeptide(L)'
;FNGGRHEVEIAAGDYIYVPLDDPALRLTYDNGTFAAKAEWANHPVTMVSWFGAKAYCEYYGWHLPSELEWEKAARGTDNRPFPWGETIARNNANYIASRDPFEDMSTFGSRTTPVGFYNGNVYDGYQTLDSSSPYGLYDMAGNVWQWTNDVYEFQHYRYMRGGSSIVYENQLRIWQRNNATPTFYSPAVGFRCAR
;
A
#
# COMPACT_ATOMS: atom_id res chain seq x y z
N PHE A 1 -21.46 11.23 7.60
CA PHE A 1 -21.73 9.86 8.02
C PHE A 1 -21.00 9.55 9.33
N ASN A 2 -21.68 8.95 10.25
CA ASN A 2 -21.04 8.39 11.41
C ASN A 2 -20.29 7.11 10.96
N GLY A 3 -18.97 7.13 10.98
CA GLY A 3 -18.14 6.05 10.46
C GLY A 3 -18.50 4.68 11.04
N GLY A 4 -18.76 4.62 12.34
CA GLY A 4 -19.18 3.38 12.99
C GLY A 4 -20.51 2.85 12.48
N ARG A 5 -21.46 3.72 12.20
CA ARG A 5 -22.76 3.32 11.62
C ARG A 5 -22.60 2.73 10.22
N HIS A 6 -21.77 3.37 9.41
CA HIS A 6 -21.49 2.86 8.07
C HIS A 6 -20.77 1.51 8.15
N GLU A 7 -19.80 1.38 9.02
CA GLU A 7 -19.10 0.12 9.24
C GLU A 7 -20.04 -1.01 9.67
N VAL A 8 -20.98 -0.72 10.55
CA VAL A 8 -21.98 -1.70 10.98
C VAL A 8 -22.91 -2.08 9.82
N GLU A 9 -23.39 -1.11 9.06
CA GLU A 9 -24.25 -1.38 7.92
C GLU A 9 -23.52 -2.22 6.86
N ILE A 10 -22.26 -1.89 6.61
CA ILE A 10 -21.43 -2.62 5.67
C ILE A 10 -21.02 -3.98 6.23
N ALA A 11 -20.64 -4.06 7.51
CA ALA A 11 -20.27 -5.32 8.15
C ALA A 11 -21.44 -6.32 8.26
N ALA A 12 -22.67 -5.85 8.12
CA ALA A 12 -23.83 -6.72 8.05
C ALA A 12 -24.06 -7.35 6.66
N GLY A 13 -23.27 -6.95 5.65
CA GLY A 13 -23.34 -7.44 4.29
C GLY A 13 -22.20 -8.39 3.93
N ASP A 14 -22.37 -9.08 2.81
CA ASP A 14 -21.32 -9.93 2.22
C ASP A 14 -20.31 -9.06 1.45
N TYR A 15 -19.18 -8.73 2.07
CA TYR A 15 -18.13 -7.97 1.43
C TYR A 15 -16.99 -8.85 0.98
N ILE A 16 -16.53 -8.60 -0.26
CA ILE A 16 -15.33 -9.22 -0.79
C ILE A 16 -14.13 -8.65 -0.04
N TYR A 17 -13.41 -9.49 0.68
CA TYR A 17 -12.12 -9.16 1.29
C TYR A 17 -11.00 -9.21 0.27
N VAL A 18 -10.95 -10.30 -0.50
CA VAL A 18 -10.08 -10.51 -1.66
C VAL A 18 -10.88 -11.22 -2.75
N PRO A 19 -10.73 -10.83 -4.04
CA PRO A 19 -11.49 -11.44 -5.13
C PRO A 19 -10.82 -12.76 -5.56
N LEU A 20 -11.25 -13.89 -5.00
CA LEU A 20 -10.60 -15.20 -5.22
C LEU A 20 -10.58 -15.64 -6.69
N ASP A 21 -11.54 -15.19 -7.49
CA ASP A 21 -11.66 -15.52 -8.91
C ASP A 21 -10.92 -14.54 -9.84
N ASP A 22 -10.31 -13.48 -9.29
CA ASP A 22 -9.61 -12.50 -10.11
C ASP A 22 -8.19 -12.98 -10.46
N PRO A 23 -7.82 -13.04 -11.75
CA PRO A 23 -6.51 -13.50 -12.18
C PRO A 23 -5.35 -12.62 -11.67
N ALA A 24 -5.60 -11.36 -11.33
CA ALA A 24 -4.60 -10.46 -10.76
C ALA A 24 -4.30 -10.75 -9.29
N LEU A 25 -5.11 -11.58 -8.62
CA LEU A 25 -4.86 -11.98 -7.24
C LEU A 25 -3.59 -12.82 -7.14
N ARG A 26 -2.69 -12.42 -6.25
CA ARG A 26 -1.39 -13.07 -6.02
C ARG A 26 -1.40 -14.12 -4.91
N LEU A 27 -2.60 -14.43 -4.44
CA LEU A 27 -2.83 -15.46 -3.43
C LEU A 27 -3.54 -16.65 -4.07
N THR A 28 -3.33 -17.81 -3.48
CA THR A 28 -4.17 -19.00 -3.66
C THR A 28 -4.96 -19.25 -2.39
N TYR A 29 -6.12 -19.86 -2.54
CA TYR A 29 -6.94 -20.30 -1.41
C TYR A 29 -7.35 -21.76 -1.64
N ASP A 30 -6.94 -22.62 -0.73
CA ASP A 30 -7.29 -24.03 -0.78
C ASP A 30 -7.58 -24.56 0.64
N ASN A 31 -8.70 -25.28 0.79
CA ASN A 31 -9.10 -25.92 2.04
C ASN A 31 -9.01 -25.02 3.29
N GLY A 32 -9.42 -23.74 3.18
CA GLY A 32 -9.42 -22.79 4.30
C GLY A 32 -8.06 -22.10 4.52
N THR A 33 -7.07 -22.34 3.66
CA THR A 33 -5.72 -21.79 3.81
C THR A 33 -5.36 -20.86 2.65
N PHE A 34 -4.87 -19.65 2.97
CA PHE A 34 -4.28 -18.76 2.00
C PHE A 34 -2.76 -19.01 1.89
N ALA A 35 -2.25 -18.95 0.68
CA ALA A 35 -0.82 -18.97 0.40
C ALA A 35 -0.47 -17.94 -0.68
N ALA A 36 0.71 -17.34 -0.59
CA ALA A 36 1.21 -16.50 -1.68
C ALA A 36 1.64 -17.37 -2.87
N LYS A 37 1.33 -16.93 -4.10
CA LYS A 37 1.95 -17.52 -5.30
C LYS A 37 3.46 -17.29 -5.21
N ALA A 38 4.27 -18.28 -5.56
CA ALA A 38 5.71 -18.33 -5.26
C ALA A 38 6.48 -17.08 -5.73
N GLU A 39 6.17 -16.59 -6.92
CA GLU A 39 6.79 -15.39 -7.51
C GLU A 39 6.44 -14.09 -6.79
N TRP A 40 5.42 -14.10 -5.93
CA TRP A 40 4.91 -12.95 -5.19
C TRP A 40 5.10 -13.04 -3.67
N ALA A 41 5.81 -14.08 -3.19
CA ALA A 41 5.93 -14.37 -1.76
C ALA A 41 6.51 -13.22 -0.93
N ASN A 42 7.38 -12.41 -1.52
CA ASN A 42 8.00 -11.26 -0.87
C ASN A 42 7.41 -9.90 -1.31
N HIS A 43 6.36 -9.91 -2.12
CA HIS A 43 5.70 -8.69 -2.57
C HIS A 43 4.55 -8.30 -1.62
N PRO A 44 4.11 -7.04 -1.66
CA PRO A 44 2.96 -6.64 -0.87
C PRO A 44 1.71 -7.39 -1.31
N VAL A 45 0.83 -7.70 -0.36
CA VAL A 45 -0.53 -8.16 -0.67
C VAL A 45 -1.26 -7.04 -1.38
N THR A 46 -1.86 -7.36 -2.51
CA THR A 46 -2.67 -6.47 -3.32
C THR A 46 -4.03 -7.10 -3.60
N MET A 47 -4.91 -6.44 -4.34
CA MET A 47 -6.27 -6.92 -4.61
C MET A 47 -7.07 -7.16 -3.32
N VAL A 48 -6.83 -6.35 -2.31
CA VAL A 48 -7.48 -6.41 -1.00
C VAL A 48 -8.36 -5.18 -0.81
N SER A 49 -9.61 -5.39 -0.41
CA SER A 49 -10.52 -4.32 -0.03
C SER A 49 -10.12 -3.74 1.34
N TRP A 50 -10.65 -2.56 1.67
CA TRP A 50 -10.46 -2.00 3.01
C TRP A 50 -10.97 -2.95 4.11
N PHE A 51 -12.09 -3.65 3.87
CA PHE A 51 -12.63 -4.63 4.80
C PHE A 51 -11.68 -5.80 5.01
N GLY A 52 -11.09 -6.32 3.93
CA GLY A 52 -10.12 -7.41 4.02
C GLY A 52 -8.85 -6.98 4.76
N ALA A 53 -8.34 -5.79 4.47
CA ALA A 53 -7.18 -5.22 5.14
C ALA A 53 -7.44 -5.01 6.65
N LYS A 54 -8.59 -4.44 7.00
CA LYS A 54 -9.02 -4.25 8.39
C LYS A 54 -9.15 -5.58 9.12
N ALA A 55 -9.87 -6.53 8.54
CA ALA A 55 -10.07 -7.85 9.13
C ALA A 55 -8.75 -8.60 9.38
N TYR A 56 -7.80 -8.48 8.46
CA TYR A 56 -6.46 -9.06 8.63
C TYR A 56 -5.72 -8.44 9.82
N CYS A 57 -5.68 -7.12 9.91
CA CYS A 57 -5.00 -6.46 11.02
C CYS A 57 -5.63 -6.82 12.36
N GLU A 58 -6.96 -6.79 12.46
CA GLU A 58 -7.71 -7.12 13.68
C GLU A 58 -7.53 -8.58 14.12
N TYR A 59 -7.43 -9.51 13.17
CA TYR A 59 -7.17 -10.92 13.48
C TYR A 59 -5.88 -11.13 14.25
N TYR A 60 -4.85 -10.30 13.99
CA TYR A 60 -3.58 -10.34 14.71
C TYR A 60 -3.54 -9.40 15.93
N GLY A 61 -4.65 -8.78 16.31
CA GLY A 61 -4.72 -7.82 17.41
C GLY A 61 -4.06 -6.46 17.08
N TRP A 62 -3.97 -6.13 15.79
CA TRP A 62 -3.48 -4.87 15.26
C TRP A 62 -4.62 -4.06 14.65
N HIS A 63 -4.31 -2.89 14.07
CA HIS A 63 -5.30 -2.07 13.36
C HIS A 63 -4.74 -1.50 12.05
N LEU A 64 -5.61 -1.04 11.16
CA LEU A 64 -5.18 -0.18 10.07
C LEU A 64 -4.75 1.17 10.64
N PRO A 65 -3.59 1.72 10.24
CA PRO A 65 -3.15 3.00 10.75
C PRO A 65 -4.16 4.10 10.40
N SER A 66 -4.38 5.03 11.31
CA SER A 66 -5.00 6.30 10.99
C SER A 66 -4.11 7.12 10.04
N GLU A 67 -4.68 8.12 9.39
CA GLU A 67 -3.95 9.10 8.58
C GLU A 67 -2.78 9.71 9.34
N LEU A 68 -3.00 10.07 10.61
CA LEU A 68 -1.97 10.69 11.45
C LEU A 68 -0.86 9.70 11.84
N GLU A 69 -1.19 8.47 12.19
CA GLU A 69 -0.20 7.42 12.48
C GLU A 69 0.64 7.12 11.25
N TRP A 70 -0.01 6.95 10.08
CA TRP A 70 0.68 6.71 8.84
C TRP A 70 1.63 7.87 8.49
N GLU A 71 1.13 9.12 8.56
CA GLU A 71 1.92 10.31 8.25
C GLU A 71 3.08 10.50 9.22
N LYS A 72 2.85 10.29 10.51
CA LYS A 72 3.91 10.31 11.53
C LYS A 72 4.98 9.26 11.24
N ALA A 73 4.56 8.04 10.91
CA ALA A 73 5.46 6.94 10.58
C ALA A 73 6.32 7.24 9.34
N ALA A 74 5.75 7.95 8.35
CA ALA A 74 6.42 8.31 7.12
C ALA A 74 7.41 9.46 7.28
N ARG A 75 7.05 10.55 7.96
CA ARG A 75 7.87 11.79 8.00
C ARG A 75 8.63 12.04 9.31
N GLY A 76 8.25 11.38 10.39
CA GLY A 76 8.84 11.71 11.69
C GLY A 76 8.28 13.01 12.28
N THR A 77 9.17 13.97 12.60
CA THR A 77 8.83 15.21 13.31
C THR A 77 9.03 16.47 12.47
N ASP A 78 9.41 16.34 11.21
CA ASP A 78 9.65 17.46 10.30
C ASP A 78 8.65 17.49 9.14
N ASN A 79 8.82 18.42 8.20
CA ASN A 79 7.92 18.63 7.06
C ASN A 79 8.48 18.08 5.74
N ARG A 80 9.37 17.07 5.80
CA ARG A 80 9.95 16.46 4.60
C ARG A 80 8.87 15.95 3.63
N PRO A 81 9.07 16.12 2.32
CA PRO A 81 8.11 15.64 1.32
C PRO A 81 8.15 14.14 1.10
N PHE A 82 9.28 13.48 1.34
CA PHE A 82 9.45 12.04 1.18
C PHE A 82 10.00 11.40 2.46
N PRO A 83 9.76 10.10 2.69
CA PRO A 83 10.20 9.44 3.93
C PRO A 83 11.70 9.59 4.22
N TRP A 84 12.51 9.61 3.18
CA TRP A 84 13.98 9.72 3.24
C TRP A 84 14.50 11.17 3.18
N GLY A 85 13.69 12.18 2.89
CA GLY A 85 14.14 13.58 2.83
C GLY A 85 13.45 14.45 1.79
N GLU A 86 14.19 15.41 1.24
CA GLU A 86 13.64 16.52 0.45
C GLU A 86 13.42 16.18 -1.04
N THR A 87 14.21 15.30 -1.60
CA THR A 87 14.21 15.03 -3.03
C THR A 87 13.96 13.56 -3.34
N ILE A 88 13.52 13.27 -4.54
CA ILE A 88 13.34 11.92 -5.04
C ILE A 88 14.23 11.68 -6.26
N ALA A 89 14.90 10.54 -6.26
CA ALA A 89 15.58 9.97 -7.40
C ALA A 89 14.87 8.67 -7.83
N ARG A 90 15.15 8.20 -9.04
CA ARG A 90 14.51 6.98 -9.59
C ARG A 90 14.67 5.75 -8.70
N ASN A 91 15.79 5.66 -8.03
CA ASN A 91 16.16 4.54 -7.18
C ASN A 91 15.82 4.72 -5.68
N ASN A 92 14.90 5.64 -5.38
CA ASN A 92 14.31 5.77 -4.05
C ASN A 92 13.01 4.98 -3.86
N ALA A 93 12.24 4.76 -4.91
CA ALA A 93 10.92 4.15 -4.78
C ALA A 93 10.46 3.54 -6.09
N ASN A 94 9.51 2.61 -6.02
CA ASN A 94 8.82 2.07 -7.19
C ASN A 94 7.65 2.99 -7.57
N TYR A 95 7.76 3.66 -8.72
CA TYR A 95 6.75 4.54 -9.32
C TYR A 95 6.94 4.58 -10.85
N ILE A 96 6.05 5.20 -11.61
CA ILE A 96 6.21 5.34 -13.07
C ILE A 96 7.52 6.08 -13.36
N ALA A 97 8.37 5.46 -14.18
CA ALA A 97 9.71 5.92 -14.57
C ALA A 97 10.80 5.76 -13.49
N SER A 98 10.60 4.91 -12.48
CA SER A 98 11.68 4.49 -11.55
C SER A 98 12.80 3.73 -12.26
N ARG A 99 12.44 3.02 -13.35
CA ARG A 99 13.35 2.16 -14.14
C ARG A 99 13.97 1.04 -13.31
N ASP A 100 13.27 0.58 -12.29
CA ASP A 100 13.67 -0.61 -11.54
C ASP A 100 13.44 -1.90 -12.37
N PRO A 101 14.02 -3.03 -11.97
CA PRO A 101 13.90 -4.29 -12.71
C PRO A 101 12.47 -4.83 -12.84
N PHE A 102 11.52 -4.30 -12.09
CA PHE A 102 10.10 -4.72 -12.10
C PHE A 102 9.22 -3.80 -12.95
N GLU A 103 9.74 -2.64 -13.37
CA GLU A 103 8.99 -1.71 -14.21
C GLU A 103 8.81 -2.30 -15.61
N ASP A 104 7.57 -2.43 -16.04
CA ASP A 104 7.21 -2.85 -17.39
C ASP A 104 6.46 -1.73 -18.10
N MET A 105 7.20 -0.97 -18.90
CA MET A 105 6.65 0.16 -19.67
C MET A 105 5.80 -0.29 -20.87
N SER A 106 5.77 -1.58 -21.21
CA SER A 106 4.93 -2.12 -22.27
C SER A 106 3.50 -2.38 -21.81
N THR A 107 3.29 -2.52 -20.51
CA THR A 107 1.99 -2.64 -19.87
C THR A 107 1.69 -1.38 -19.05
N PHE A 108 0.44 -0.97 -19.04
CA PHE A 108 0.06 0.20 -18.25
C PHE A 108 0.15 -0.14 -16.76
N GLY A 109 1.23 0.28 -16.14
CA GLY A 109 1.53 0.07 -14.74
C GLY A 109 2.73 -0.85 -14.50
N SER A 110 3.70 -0.36 -13.76
CA SER A 110 4.82 -1.17 -13.31
C SER A 110 4.36 -2.19 -12.27
N ARG A 111 5.09 -3.31 -12.17
CA ARG A 111 4.84 -4.31 -11.15
C ARG A 111 5.28 -3.79 -9.79
N THR A 112 4.75 -4.37 -8.73
CA THR A 112 5.26 -4.10 -7.38
C THR A 112 6.69 -4.64 -7.25
N THR A 113 7.49 -4.01 -6.39
CA THR A 113 8.77 -4.58 -5.93
C THR A 113 8.54 -5.46 -4.69
N PRO A 114 9.49 -6.35 -4.36
CA PRO A 114 9.53 -6.96 -3.03
C PRO A 114 9.51 -5.90 -1.92
N VAL A 115 8.91 -6.24 -0.80
CA VAL A 115 8.85 -5.33 0.37
C VAL A 115 10.26 -5.01 0.84
N GLY A 116 10.54 -3.71 1.07
CA GLY A 116 11.86 -3.24 1.50
C GLY A 116 12.95 -3.29 0.41
N PHE A 117 12.58 -3.34 -0.86
CA PHE A 117 13.54 -3.39 -1.97
C PHE A 117 14.49 -2.19 -2.00
N TYR A 118 13.99 -0.99 -1.69
CA TYR A 118 14.78 0.26 -1.71
C TYR A 118 15.52 0.47 -0.39
N ASN A 119 16.51 -0.37 -0.12
CA ASN A 119 17.24 -0.45 1.16
C ASN A 119 18.75 -0.15 1.05
N GLY A 120 19.19 0.46 -0.06
CA GLY A 120 20.58 0.79 -0.31
C GLY A 120 21.41 -0.33 -0.95
N ASN A 121 20.82 -1.52 -1.16
CA ASN A 121 21.51 -2.64 -1.79
C ASN A 121 21.48 -2.59 -3.32
N VAL A 122 22.32 -3.41 -3.95
CA VAL A 122 22.35 -3.63 -5.39
C VAL A 122 21.62 -4.94 -5.72
N TYR A 123 20.69 -4.89 -6.66
CA TYR A 123 19.93 -6.05 -7.15
C TYR A 123 20.10 -6.16 -8.66
N ASP A 124 20.75 -7.20 -9.13
CA ASP A 124 21.01 -7.46 -10.57
C ASP A 124 21.55 -6.24 -11.32
N GLY A 125 22.46 -5.48 -10.68
CA GLY A 125 23.06 -4.28 -11.22
C GLY A 125 22.25 -2.98 -11.01
N TYR A 126 21.05 -3.05 -10.46
CA TYR A 126 20.26 -1.89 -10.09
C TYR A 126 20.59 -1.46 -8.66
N GLN A 127 21.22 -0.29 -8.52
CA GLN A 127 21.55 0.30 -7.22
C GLN A 127 20.33 1.00 -6.64
N THR A 128 19.83 0.54 -5.49
CA THR A 128 18.80 1.25 -4.72
C THR A 128 19.42 2.26 -3.75
N LEU A 129 18.64 3.24 -3.33
CA LEU A 129 18.97 4.08 -2.17
C LEU A 129 18.26 3.56 -0.93
N ASP A 130 18.83 3.84 0.24
CA ASP A 130 18.12 3.58 1.49
C ASP A 130 16.99 4.61 1.64
N SER A 131 15.77 4.15 1.48
CA SER A 131 14.56 4.95 1.46
C SER A 131 13.68 4.72 2.68
N SER A 132 14.31 4.32 3.78
CA SER A 132 13.62 4.19 5.05
C SER A 132 13.11 5.54 5.59
N SER A 133 12.00 5.50 6.31
CA SER A 133 11.50 6.63 7.08
C SER A 133 12.40 6.89 8.31
N PRO A 134 12.22 8.01 9.03
CA PRO A 134 12.95 8.27 10.27
C PRO A 134 12.80 7.18 11.35
N TYR A 135 11.79 6.33 11.22
CA TYR A 135 11.54 5.20 12.11
C TYR A 135 11.98 3.85 11.51
N GLY A 136 12.72 3.86 10.39
CA GLY A 136 13.21 2.65 9.73
C GLY A 136 12.16 1.87 8.95
N LEU A 137 11.05 2.50 8.56
CA LEU A 137 10.00 1.85 7.78
C LEU A 137 10.24 2.04 6.28
N TYR A 138 10.21 0.97 5.55
CA TYR A 138 10.29 0.95 4.08
C TYR A 138 8.92 1.02 3.42
N ASP A 139 8.91 1.31 2.11
CA ASP A 139 7.71 1.37 1.26
C ASP A 139 6.64 2.36 1.76
N MET A 140 7.08 3.42 2.47
CA MET A 140 6.19 4.53 2.85
C MET A 140 5.93 5.50 1.69
N ALA A 141 6.57 5.28 0.53
CA ALA A 141 6.33 5.98 -0.72
C ALA A 141 6.55 5.04 -1.90
N GLY A 142 5.57 4.97 -2.81
CA GLY A 142 5.57 4.07 -3.97
C GLY A 142 5.12 2.65 -3.66
N ASN A 143 5.36 1.75 -4.59
CA ASN A 143 4.99 0.34 -4.56
C ASN A 143 3.46 0.15 -4.62
N VAL A 144 2.74 0.29 -3.51
CA VAL A 144 1.27 0.21 -3.47
C VAL A 144 0.68 1.33 -2.61
N TRP A 145 -0.49 1.86 -3.02
CA TRP A 145 -1.33 2.65 -2.14
C TRP A 145 -1.71 1.83 -0.90
N GLN A 146 -1.70 2.44 0.26
CA GLN A 146 -1.93 1.78 1.53
C GLN A 146 -3.21 2.29 2.18
N TRP A 147 -4.17 1.39 2.43
CA TRP A 147 -5.38 1.70 3.15
C TRP A 147 -5.09 2.27 4.54
N THR A 148 -5.83 3.31 4.92
CA THR A 148 -5.88 3.83 6.28
C THR A 148 -7.27 3.64 6.89
N ASN A 149 -7.40 3.85 8.19
CA ASN A 149 -8.67 3.65 8.90
C ASN A 149 -9.63 4.83 8.76
N ASP A 150 -9.14 5.99 8.32
CA ASP A 150 -9.94 7.21 8.29
C ASP A 150 -10.92 7.26 7.12
N VAL A 151 -12.05 7.90 7.39
CA VAL A 151 -13.13 8.13 6.43
C VAL A 151 -12.91 9.46 5.71
N TYR A 152 -12.96 9.46 4.39
CA TYR A 152 -13.08 10.69 3.61
C TYR A 152 -14.47 11.29 3.79
N GLU A 153 -14.51 12.58 4.08
CA GLU A 153 -15.72 13.31 4.41
C GLU A 153 -16.90 13.03 3.46
N PHE A 154 -18.10 12.86 4.02
CA PHE A 154 -19.41 12.79 3.36
C PHE A 154 -19.65 11.70 2.31
N GLN A 155 -18.62 10.94 1.89
CA GLN A 155 -18.75 9.98 0.79
C GLN A 155 -18.50 8.52 1.19
N HIS A 156 -18.27 8.23 2.46
CA HIS A 156 -17.97 6.88 2.99
C HIS A 156 -16.75 6.22 2.36
N TYR A 157 -15.90 6.99 1.70
CA TYR A 157 -14.65 6.52 1.14
C TYR A 157 -13.60 6.40 2.25
N ARG A 158 -12.61 5.57 2.01
CA ARG A 158 -11.45 5.40 2.88
C ARG A 158 -10.23 6.02 2.23
N TYR A 159 -9.42 6.67 3.04
CA TYR A 159 -8.16 7.22 2.55
C TYR A 159 -7.14 6.13 2.26
N MET A 160 -6.30 6.42 1.28
CA MET A 160 -5.10 5.67 0.96
C MET A 160 -3.91 6.62 0.89
N ARG A 161 -2.74 6.12 1.30
CA ARG A 161 -1.52 6.92 1.41
C ARG A 161 -0.35 6.24 0.67
N GLY A 162 0.71 7.03 0.40
CA GLY A 162 2.01 6.55 -0.04
C GLY A 162 2.24 6.55 -1.56
N GLY A 163 1.21 6.64 -2.37
CA GLY A 163 1.37 6.45 -3.82
C GLY A 163 1.57 4.97 -4.18
N SER A 164 1.85 4.70 -5.44
CA SER A 164 2.05 3.33 -5.93
C SER A 164 2.94 3.29 -7.17
N SER A 165 3.23 2.09 -7.65
CA SER A 165 4.00 1.83 -8.87
C SER A 165 3.38 2.40 -10.16
N ILE A 166 2.10 2.73 -10.14
CA ILE A 166 1.35 3.24 -11.32
C ILE A 166 1.10 4.75 -11.29
N VAL A 167 1.77 5.48 -10.43
CA VAL A 167 1.65 6.94 -10.33
C VAL A 167 3.01 7.62 -10.52
N TYR A 168 3.00 8.91 -10.79
CA TYR A 168 4.21 9.71 -10.92
C TYR A 168 4.72 10.19 -9.55
N GLU A 169 5.97 10.63 -9.49
CA GLU A 169 6.71 11.06 -8.31
C GLU A 169 5.98 12.08 -7.42
N ASN A 170 5.20 12.96 -8.02
CA ASN A 170 4.45 13.98 -7.28
C ASN A 170 3.37 13.39 -6.36
N GLN A 171 2.87 12.19 -6.68
CA GLN A 171 1.89 11.47 -5.88
C GLN A 171 2.52 10.61 -4.76
N LEU A 172 3.84 10.54 -4.69
CA LEU A 172 4.59 9.85 -3.64
C LEU A 172 4.87 10.74 -2.42
N ARG A 173 4.57 12.03 -2.50
CA ARG A 173 4.76 12.94 -1.37
C ARG A 173 3.90 12.52 -0.18
N ILE A 174 4.47 12.63 1.00
CA ILE A 174 3.85 12.15 2.25
C ILE A 174 2.45 12.76 2.46
N TRP A 175 2.22 14.01 2.10
CA TRP A 175 0.90 14.65 2.27
C TRP A 175 -0.13 14.27 1.20
N GLN A 176 0.27 13.54 0.15
CA GLN A 176 -0.67 13.10 -0.88
C GLN A 176 -1.63 12.06 -0.31
N ARG A 177 -2.89 12.26 -0.67
CA ARG A 177 -4.01 11.40 -0.31
C ARG A 177 -4.72 10.92 -1.56
N ASN A 178 -5.16 9.69 -1.51
CA ASN A 178 -6.12 9.13 -2.43
C ASN A 178 -7.28 8.56 -1.61
N ASN A 179 -8.39 8.25 -2.25
CA ASN A 179 -9.53 7.63 -1.58
C ASN A 179 -10.30 6.74 -2.55
N ALA A 180 -10.99 5.76 -2.00
CA ALA A 180 -11.90 4.91 -2.74
C ALA A 180 -12.99 4.35 -1.82
N THR A 181 -14.00 3.74 -2.42
CA THR A 181 -15.01 2.99 -1.66
C THR A 181 -14.33 1.86 -0.88
N PRO A 182 -14.82 1.50 0.31
CA PRO A 182 -14.21 0.43 1.11
C PRO A 182 -14.27 -0.97 0.46
N THR A 183 -15.06 -1.12 -0.61
CA THR A 183 -15.14 -2.33 -1.42
C THR A 183 -14.16 -2.36 -2.59
N PHE A 184 -13.46 -1.24 -2.85
CA PHE A 184 -12.49 -1.14 -3.94
C PHE A 184 -11.25 -2.02 -3.67
N TYR A 185 -10.73 -2.64 -4.71
CA TYR A 185 -9.45 -3.37 -4.71
C TYR A 185 -8.74 -3.18 -6.05
N SER A 186 -7.44 -3.27 -6.07
CA SER A 186 -6.61 -3.05 -7.26
C SER A 186 -5.25 -3.71 -7.10
N PRO A 187 -4.56 -4.08 -8.19
CA PRO A 187 -3.16 -4.51 -8.15
C PRO A 187 -2.18 -3.48 -7.58
N ALA A 188 -2.60 -2.22 -7.50
CA ALA A 188 -1.81 -1.10 -6.97
C ALA A 188 -2.22 -0.68 -5.55
N VAL A 189 -3.07 -1.44 -4.89
CA VAL A 189 -3.58 -1.13 -3.54
C VAL A 189 -3.34 -2.31 -2.60
N GLY A 190 -2.74 -2.00 -1.48
CA GLY A 190 -2.45 -2.91 -0.39
C GLY A 190 -2.66 -2.23 0.96
N PHE A 191 -1.95 -2.65 1.99
CA PHE A 191 -2.06 -2.09 3.34
C PHE A 191 -0.83 -2.40 4.18
N ARG A 192 -0.76 -1.76 5.34
CA ARG A 192 0.07 -2.14 6.48
C ARG A 192 -0.76 -2.06 7.75
N CYS A 193 -0.37 -2.83 8.76
CA CYS A 193 -0.97 -2.73 10.08
C CYS A 193 -0.13 -1.85 11.00
N ALA A 194 -0.78 -1.27 12.00
CA ALA A 194 -0.18 -0.61 13.14
C ALA A 194 -0.53 -1.36 14.43
N ARG A 195 0.29 -1.18 15.46
CA ARG A 195 0.14 -1.84 16.75
C ARG A 195 0.16 -0.81 17.89
#